data_2c3640edc0e9bc88cb27f794e4e8b029
#
_entry.id   2c3640edc0e9bc88cb27f794e4e8b029
#
_cell.length_a   1.000
_cell.length_b   1.000
_cell.length_c   1.000
_cell.angle_alpha   90.00
_cell.angle_beta   90.00
_cell.angle_gamma   90.00
#
_symmetry.space_group_name_H-M   'P 1'
#
loop_
_entity.id
_entity.type
_entity.pdbx_description
1 polymer ?
#
loop_
_entity_poly.entity_id
_entity_poly.type
_entity_poly.pdbx_seq_one_letter_code
_entity_poly.pdbx_strand_id
1 'polypeptide(L)'
;MPPKKKVVAAVKAPVASNPAAFPMVSVLTPTYNRRKFIPIAIQMFKAQTYPQDRMEWIILDDGEDKVGDLFAASGLTNVRYHALDSTTKLPIGAKRNRINELAKGEICVAWDDDDFYPPDRVKNAVGRLRSVPNRRVPVTGSTQMYLYYTDRDEVWNIGPYNPNHCTNGTMAYWRTYFKEHRYDDTAEKAEERVFMDNWRTSVLQLKPEDTMLVICHSKNTFDKRVLLERSNPTMKKLSIKMRRLVKDKKIADFYLSLKDDFKAEDASGSTIAYTAEDLNPALQFTDSSAATVTELTIPELTTPELTIPELTIPELPTETTPELVMEELPDPSSNTLRHNESEPL
;
A
#
# COMPACT_ATOMS: atom_id res chain seq x y z
N MET A 1 4.55 23.64 50.85
CA MET A 1 5.22 23.33 49.54
C MET A 1 4.32 23.84 48.42
N PRO A 2 4.77 24.73 47.54
CA PRO A 2 3.98 25.18 46.40
C PRO A 2 3.83 24.08 45.33
N PRO A 3 2.70 23.95 44.60
CA PRO A 3 2.48 22.92 43.63
C PRO A 3 3.41 23.08 42.44
N LYS A 4 4.09 21.98 42.03
CA LYS A 4 4.93 21.92 40.85
C LYS A 4 4.08 22.11 39.60
N LYS A 5 4.31 23.18 38.82
CA LYS A 5 3.71 23.38 37.51
C LYS A 5 4.21 22.28 36.55
N LYS A 6 3.28 21.46 36.03
CA LYS A 6 3.56 20.54 34.91
C LYS A 6 3.82 21.37 33.66
N VAL A 7 5.04 21.36 33.18
CA VAL A 7 5.38 21.91 31.84
C VAL A 7 4.85 20.89 30.82
N VAL A 8 3.79 21.25 30.10
CA VAL A 8 3.31 20.51 28.95
C VAL A 8 4.25 20.83 27.80
N ALA A 9 5.06 19.87 27.39
CA ALA A 9 5.90 20.03 26.20
C ALA A 9 5.02 20.27 24.96
N ALA A 10 5.24 21.38 24.29
CA ALA A 10 4.59 21.70 23.02
C ALA A 10 4.97 20.63 21.99
N VAL A 11 3.97 19.90 21.47
CA VAL A 11 4.16 18.96 20.35
C VAL A 11 4.56 19.81 19.14
N LYS A 12 5.80 19.67 18.68
CA LYS A 12 6.26 20.32 17.44
C LYS A 12 5.37 19.84 16.29
N ALA A 13 4.81 20.77 15.51
CA ALA A 13 4.12 20.45 14.28
C ALA A 13 5.05 19.64 13.35
N PRO A 14 4.55 18.61 12.65
CA PRO A 14 5.37 17.81 11.73
C PRO A 14 5.95 18.73 10.64
N VAL A 15 7.26 18.62 10.43
CA VAL A 15 7.93 19.31 9.33
C VAL A 15 7.49 18.66 8.02
N ALA A 16 7.02 19.47 7.05
CA ALA A 16 6.59 18.97 5.75
C ALA A 16 7.73 18.23 5.03
N SER A 17 7.43 17.07 4.45
CA SER A 17 8.41 16.23 3.76
C SER A 17 8.87 16.86 2.44
N ASN A 18 10.15 16.71 2.10
CA ASN A 18 10.73 17.22 0.86
C ASN A 18 10.11 16.54 -0.37
N PRO A 19 9.41 17.27 -1.27
CA PRO A 19 8.78 16.68 -2.47
C PRO A 19 9.76 15.99 -3.42
N ALA A 20 10.99 16.49 -3.54
CA ALA A 20 12.02 15.88 -4.39
C ALA A 20 12.48 14.51 -3.86
N ALA A 21 12.49 14.33 -2.53
CA ALA A 21 12.81 13.06 -1.89
C ALA A 21 11.61 12.11 -1.86
N PHE A 22 10.39 12.65 -1.66
CA PHE A 22 9.16 11.89 -1.48
C PHE A 22 8.07 12.37 -2.45
N PRO A 23 7.97 11.79 -3.68
CA PRO A 23 6.87 12.11 -4.60
C PRO A 23 5.50 11.82 -3.95
N MET A 24 4.48 12.54 -4.41
CA MET A 24 3.10 12.30 -3.94
C MET A 24 2.62 10.93 -4.41
N VAL A 25 2.04 10.14 -3.50
CA VAL A 25 1.54 8.80 -3.74
C VAL A 25 0.04 8.75 -3.54
N SER A 26 -0.68 8.12 -4.48
CA SER A 26 -2.09 7.73 -4.31
C SER A 26 -2.16 6.23 -4.00
N VAL A 27 -2.61 5.89 -2.81
CA VAL A 27 -2.94 4.51 -2.43
C VAL A 27 -4.38 4.25 -2.83
N LEU A 28 -4.65 3.16 -3.56
CA LEU A 28 -5.91 2.91 -4.27
C LEU A 28 -6.59 1.64 -3.76
N THR A 29 -7.73 1.78 -3.08
CA THR A 29 -8.48 0.66 -2.50
C THR A 29 -9.90 0.59 -3.03
N PRO A 30 -10.24 -0.37 -3.92
CA PRO A 30 -11.61 -0.74 -4.19
C PRO A 30 -12.15 -1.55 -3.00
N THR A 31 -13.38 -1.28 -2.56
CA THR A 31 -14.01 -2.02 -1.46
C THR A 31 -15.46 -2.39 -1.80
N TYR A 32 -15.95 -3.50 -1.24
CA TYR A 32 -17.32 -3.99 -1.41
C TYR A 32 -17.71 -4.87 -0.22
N ASN A 33 -18.58 -4.37 0.67
CA ASN A 33 -19.07 -5.11 1.86
C ASN A 33 -17.93 -5.66 2.74
N ARG A 34 -16.92 -4.82 3.06
CA ARG A 34 -15.69 -5.18 3.78
C ARG A 34 -15.56 -4.53 5.15
N ARG A 35 -16.67 -4.10 5.77
CA ARG A 35 -16.67 -3.40 7.07
C ARG A 35 -15.76 -4.04 8.12
N LYS A 36 -15.74 -5.39 8.20
CA LYS A 36 -14.92 -6.15 9.16
C LYS A 36 -13.41 -5.88 9.00
N PHE A 37 -12.94 -5.64 7.78
CA PHE A 37 -11.51 -5.49 7.45
C PHE A 37 -11.01 -4.04 7.55
N ILE A 38 -11.89 -3.06 7.35
CA ILE A 38 -11.52 -1.65 7.27
C ILE A 38 -10.75 -1.14 8.49
N PRO A 39 -11.10 -1.49 9.76
CA PRO A 39 -10.31 -1.04 10.91
C PRO A 39 -8.84 -1.49 10.87
N ILE A 40 -8.58 -2.68 10.31
CA ILE A 40 -7.23 -3.23 10.15
C ILE A 40 -6.51 -2.55 8.97
N ALA A 41 -7.19 -2.32 7.86
CA ALA A 41 -6.66 -1.57 6.72
C ALA A 41 -6.25 -0.14 7.16
N ILE A 42 -7.06 0.55 7.96
CA ILE A 42 -6.75 1.86 8.55
C ILE A 42 -5.48 1.78 9.42
N GLN A 43 -5.36 0.75 10.26
CA GLN A 43 -4.18 0.56 11.11
C GLN A 43 -2.92 0.37 10.27
N MET A 44 -2.97 -0.45 9.22
CA MET A 44 -1.86 -0.68 8.30
C MET A 44 -1.46 0.57 7.54
N PHE A 45 -2.44 1.36 7.06
CA PHE A 45 -2.15 2.62 6.37
C PHE A 45 -1.47 3.64 7.29
N LYS A 46 -1.94 3.78 8.54
CA LYS A 46 -1.30 4.62 9.56
C LYS A 46 0.12 4.20 9.89
N ALA A 47 0.40 2.89 9.82
CA ALA A 47 1.72 2.32 10.12
C ALA A 47 2.73 2.47 8.97
N GLN A 48 2.33 2.99 7.80
CA GLN A 48 3.26 3.18 6.69
C GLN A 48 4.38 4.14 7.06
N THR A 49 5.63 3.73 6.77
CA THR A 49 6.84 4.53 7.05
C THR A 49 7.08 5.62 6.00
N TYR A 50 6.35 5.60 4.89
CA TYR A 50 6.35 6.70 3.94
C TYR A 50 5.66 7.93 4.56
N PRO A 51 6.14 9.17 4.31
CA PRO A 51 5.57 10.36 4.93
C PRO A 51 4.07 10.52 4.66
N GLN A 52 3.27 10.68 5.71
CA GLN A 52 1.81 10.76 5.63
C GLN A 52 1.33 11.99 4.84
N ASP A 53 2.07 13.11 4.91
CA ASP A 53 1.82 14.33 4.14
C ASP A 53 2.16 14.17 2.63
N ARG A 54 2.74 13.04 2.25
CA ARG A 54 3.08 12.67 0.87
C ARG A 54 2.25 11.51 0.34
N MET A 55 1.18 11.14 1.04
CA MET A 55 0.22 10.12 0.62
C MET A 55 -1.21 10.68 0.62
N GLU A 56 -2.01 10.25 -0.34
CA GLU A 56 -3.46 10.24 -0.25
C GLU A 56 -3.95 8.79 -0.34
N TRP A 57 -5.03 8.49 0.37
CA TRP A 57 -5.67 7.18 0.29
C TRP A 57 -7.05 7.33 -0.32
N ILE A 58 -7.27 6.75 -1.49
CA ILE A 58 -8.52 6.82 -2.23
C ILE A 58 -9.25 5.51 -2.07
N ILE A 59 -10.49 5.60 -1.57
CA ILE A 59 -11.38 4.46 -1.36
C ILE A 59 -12.56 4.61 -2.32
N LEU A 60 -12.83 3.56 -3.10
CA LEU A 60 -14.02 3.48 -3.94
C LEU A 60 -14.91 2.34 -3.45
N ASP A 61 -16.08 2.69 -2.92
CA ASP A 61 -16.99 1.77 -2.25
C ASP A 61 -18.31 1.63 -3.02
N ASP A 62 -18.52 0.45 -3.61
CA ASP A 62 -19.77 0.08 -4.28
C ASP A 62 -20.56 -0.97 -3.47
N GLY A 63 -20.17 -1.24 -2.21
CA GLY A 63 -20.89 -2.14 -1.31
C GLY A 63 -22.25 -1.58 -0.88
N GLU A 64 -23.12 -2.44 -0.39
CA GLU A 64 -24.38 -2.03 0.25
C GLU A 64 -24.12 -1.48 1.65
N ASP A 65 -23.26 -2.15 2.41
CA ASP A 65 -22.78 -1.69 3.71
C ASP A 65 -21.61 -0.72 3.52
N LYS A 66 -21.96 0.57 3.38
CA LYS A 66 -21.01 1.66 3.17
C LYS A 66 -20.13 1.88 4.39
N VAL A 67 -18.83 2.01 4.19
CA VAL A 67 -17.82 2.07 5.27
C VAL A 67 -17.22 3.47 5.50
N GLY A 68 -17.83 4.50 4.95
CA GLY A 68 -17.35 5.88 5.07
C GLY A 68 -17.27 6.40 6.50
N ASP A 69 -18.16 5.94 7.39
CA ASP A 69 -18.17 6.23 8.83
C ASP A 69 -16.88 5.79 9.53
N LEU A 70 -16.33 4.63 9.16
CA LEU A 70 -15.09 4.11 9.72
C LEU A 70 -13.89 4.96 9.32
N PHE A 71 -13.85 5.42 8.07
CA PHE A 71 -12.81 6.33 7.60
C PHE A 71 -12.92 7.71 8.25
N ALA A 72 -14.13 8.27 8.38
CA ALA A 72 -14.37 9.53 9.07
C ALA A 72 -13.93 9.47 10.54
N ALA A 73 -14.21 8.37 11.23
CA ALA A 73 -13.81 8.15 12.62
C ALA A 73 -12.30 7.86 12.78
N SER A 74 -11.58 7.59 11.68
CA SER A 74 -10.17 7.21 11.76
C SER A 74 -9.22 8.31 12.20
N GLY A 75 -9.61 9.59 12.04
CA GLY A 75 -8.76 10.75 12.28
C GLY A 75 -7.69 10.98 11.19
N LEU A 76 -7.71 10.22 10.08
CA LEU A 76 -6.85 10.46 8.92
C LEU A 76 -7.39 11.65 8.12
N THR A 77 -6.51 12.58 7.77
CA THR A 77 -6.87 13.79 6.98
C THR A 77 -6.57 13.63 5.50
N ASN A 78 -5.86 12.57 5.12
CA ASN A 78 -5.42 12.28 3.76
C ASN A 78 -6.20 11.13 3.10
N VAL A 79 -7.41 10.83 3.59
CA VAL A 79 -8.34 9.85 2.99
C VAL A 79 -9.36 10.57 2.14
N ARG A 80 -9.62 10.02 0.97
CA ARG A 80 -10.69 10.43 0.05
C ARG A 80 -11.62 9.24 -0.19
N TYR A 81 -12.75 9.25 0.48
CA TYR A 81 -13.76 8.20 0.37
C TYR A 81 -14.82 8.58 -0.68
N HIS A 82 -15.08 7.65 -1.59
CA HIS A 82 -16.06 7.78 -2.67
C HIS A 82 -17.04 6.60 -2.60
N ALA A 83 -18.25 6.86 -2.11
CA ALA A 83 -19.35 5.90 -2.20
C ALA A 83 -19.98 5.98 -3.60
N LEU A 84 -20.29 4.84 -4.18
CA LEU A 84 -21.09 4.77 -5.41
C LEU A 84 -22.54 4.45 -5.04
N ASP A 85 -23.46 5.26 -5.53
CA ASP A 85 -24.90 5.05 -5.40
C ASP A 85 -25.37 4.02 -6.44
N SER A 86 -24.74 2.85 -6.44
CA SER A 86 -25.08 1.77 -7.35
C SER A 86 -25.72 0.64 -6.57
N THR A 87 -26.81 0.10 -7.08
CA THR A 87 -27.42 -1.15 -6.60
C THR A 87 -26.71 -2.37 -7.20
N THR A 88 -25.79 -2.17 -8.12
CA THR A 88 -25.06 -3.23 -8.82
C THR A 88 -23.58 -3.12 -8.52
N LYS A 89 -23.01 -4.21 -8.04
CA LYS A 89 -21.56 -4.36 -7.89
C LYS A 89 -20.88 -4.15 -9.25
N LEU A 90 -19.87 -3.28 -9.28
CA LEU A 90 -19.07 -3.08 -10.49
C LEU A 90 -18.06 -4.21 -10.67
N PRO A 91 -17.74 -4.59 -11.92
CA PRO A 91 -16.56 -5.41 -12.21
C PRO A 91 -15.31 -4.75 -11.65
N ILE A 92 -14.34 -5.56 -11.21
CA ILE A 92 -13.13 -5.03 -10.56
C ILE A 92 -12.33 -4.14 -11.50
N GLY A 93 -12.27 -4.46 -12.79
CA GLY A 93 -11.59 -3.64 -13.80
C GLY A 93 -12.16 -2.23 -13.90
N ALA A 94 -13.49 -2.11 -13.93
CA ALA A 94 -14.19 -0.81 -13.93
C ALA A 94 -13.90 -0.02 -12.65
N LYS A 95 -13.88 -0.68 -11.48
CA LYS A 95 -13.51 -0.02 -10.22
C LYS A 95 -12.10 0.50 -10.25
N ARG A 96 -11.13 -0.31 -10.72
CA ARG A 96 -9.74 0.10 -10.80
C ARG A 96 -9.55 1.27 -11.77
N ASN A 97 -10.26 1.31 -12.89
CA ASN A 97 -10.24 2.45 -13.78
C ASN A 97 -10.75 3.72 -13.08
N ARG A 98 -11.93 3.66 -12.45
CA ARG A 98 -12.51 4.81 -11.74
C ARG A 98 -11.64 5.35 -10.61
N ILE A 99 -11.07 4.45 -9.79
CA ILE A 99 -10.24 4.88 -8.66
C ILE A 99 -8.92 5.51 -9.14
N ASN A 100 -8.37 5.04 -10.25
CA ASN A 100 -7.18 5.62 -10.88
C ASN A 100 -7.43 7.03 -11.45
N GLU A 101 -8.62 7.28 -11.98
CA GLU A 101 -9.03 8.61 -12.47
C GLU A 101 -9.07 9.65 -11.34
N LEU A 102 -9.36 9.21 -10.12
CA LEU A 102 -9.38 10.06 -8.93
C LEU A 102 -7.98 10.38 -8.39
N ALA A 103 -6.96 9.62 -8.78
CA ALA A 103 -5.60 9.73 -8.26
C ALA A 103 -4.94 11.05 -8.65
N LYS A 104 -4.30 11.71 -7.67
CA LYS A 104 -3.54 12.96 -7.86
C LYS A 104 -2.04 12.75 -7.69
N GLY A 105 -1.61 11.67 -7.03
CA GLY A 105 -0.23 11.33 -6.83
C GLY A 105 0.53 11.08 -8.12
N GLU A 106 1.84 11.22 -8.10
CA GLU A 106 2.72 10.84 -9.21
C GLU A 106 2.84 9.34 -9.37
N ILE A 107 2.70 8.62 -8.26
CA ILE A 107 2.76 7.16 -8.17
C ILE A 107 1.44 6.66 -7.61
N CYS A 108 0.88 5.64 -8.24
CA CYS A 108 -0.27 4.89 -7.76
C CYS A 108 0.22 3.58 -7.12
N VAL A 109 -0.34 3.23 -5.97
CA VAL A 109 -0.06 1.98 -5.24
C VAL A 109 -1.37 1.24 -5.07
N ALA A 110 -1.50 0.06 -5.67
CA ALA A 110 -2.64 -0.81 -5.44
C ALA A 110 -2.63 -1.35 -4.01
N TRP A 111 -3.83 -1.40 -3.40
CA TRP A 111 -4.02 -1.80 -2.02
C TRP A 111 -5.41 -2.41 -1.85
N ASP A 112 -5.48 -3.70 -1.62
CA ASP A 112 -6.74 -4.39 -1.39
C ASP A 112 -7.13 -4.25 0.10
N ASP A 113 -8.43 -4.29 0.40
CA ASP A 113 -8.97 -3.95 1.72
C ASP A 113 -8.87 -5.07 2.76
N ASP A 114 -8.61 -6.30 2.31
CA ASP A 114 -8.61 -7.53 3.12
C ASP A 114 -7.23 -8.18 3.30
N ASP A 115 -6.20 -7.71 2.61
CA ASP A 115 -4.84 -8.25 2.65
C ASP A 115 -3.92 -7.50 3.64
N PHE A 116 -2.81 -8.14 4.02
CA PHE A 116 -1.79 -7.49 4.85
C PHE A 116 -0.73 -6.79 4.00
N TYR A 117 -0.44 -5.55 4.36
CA TYR A 117 0.62 -4.74 3.77
C TYR A 117 1.64 -4.34 4.83
N PRO A 118 2.95 -4.63 4.63
CA PRO A 118 3.98 -4.28 5.59
C PRO A 118 4.18 -2.77 5.71
N PRO A 119 4.72 -2.27 6.84
CA PRO A 119 4.91 -0.83 7.07
C PRO A 119 5.76 -0.12 6.00
N ASP A 120 6.69 -0.81 5.37
CA ASP A 120 7.54 -0.26 4.31
C ASP A 120 6.98 -0.44 2.89
N ARG A 121 5.74 -0.92 2.72
CA ARG A 121 5.13 -1.22 1.41
C ARG A 121 5.25 -0.06 0.43
N VAL A 122 4.79 1.13 0.83
CA VAL A 122 4.81 2.31 -0.05
C VAL A 122 6.24 2.78 -0.29
N LYS A 123 7.06 2.82 0.75
CA LYS A 123 8.47 3.22 0.67
C LYS A 123 9.27 2.32 -0.29
N ASN A 124 9.10 1.00 -0.19
CA ASN A 124 9.78 0.02 -1.04
C ASN A 124 9.35 0.17 -2.50
N ALA A 125 8.04 0.33 -2.76
CA ALA A 125 7.52 0.52 -4.11
C ALA A 125 8.05 1.81 -4.76
N VAL A 126 8.01 2.92 -4.04
CA VAL A 126 8.54 4.22 -4.52
C VAL A 126 10.04 4.13 -4.76
N GLY A 127 10.79 3.55 -3.80
CA GLY A 127 12.23 3.36 -3.93
C GLY A 127 12.58 2.54 -5.17
N ARG A 128 11.84 1.45 -5.41
CA ARG A 128 12.06 0.58 -6.57
C ARG A 128 11.76 1.28 -7.89
N LEU A 129 10.64 1.99 -8.00
CA LEU A 129 10.32 2.76 -9.22
C LEU A 129 11.35 3.84 -9.52
N ARG A 130 11.90 4.47 -8.49
CA ARG A 130 12.92 5.52 -8.63
C ARG A 130 14.33 4.99 -8.88
N SER A 131 14.58 3.70 -8.68
CA SER A 131 15.90 3.11 -8.93
C SER A 131 16.27 3.08 -10.41
N VAL A 132 15.30 3.30 -11.31
CA VAL A 132 15.54 3.36 -12.76
C VAL A 132 15.28 4.78 -13.25
N PRO A 133 16.29 5.42 -13.92
CA PRO A 133 16.16 6.78 -14.41
C PRO A 133 15.10 6.90 -15.51
N ASN A 134 14.56 8.11 -15.66
CA ASN A 134 13.64 8.48 -16.72
C ASN A 134 12.35 7.64 -16.81
N ARG A 135 11.96 6.98 -15.71
CA ARG A 135 10.72 6.16 -15.65
C ARG A 135 10.65 5.08 -16.76
N ARG A 136 11.81 4.59 -17.21
CA ARG A 136 11.88 3.59 -18.31
C ARG A 136 11.10 2.33 -18.03
N VAL A 137 11.02 1.92 -16.76
CA VAL A 137 10.18 0.81 -16.32
C VAL A 137 9.07 1.41 -15.47
N PRO A 138 7.82 1.44 -15.97
CA PRO A 138 6.77 2.23 -15.35
C PRO A 138 6.09 1.53 -14.18
N VAL A 139 6.28 0.23 -14.01
CA VAL A 139 5.59 -0.62 -13.03
C VAL A 139 6.58 -1.35 -12.14
N THR A 140 6.26 -1.47 -10.87
CA THR A 140 6.88 -2.39 -9.92
C THR A 140 5.83 -3.27 -9.26
N GLY A 141 6.19 -4.47 -8.85
CA GLY A 141 5.31 -5.42 -8.20
C GLY A 141 6.05 -6.71 -7.90
N SER A 142 5.33 -7.79 -7.67
CA SER A 142 5.94 -9.09 -7.44
C SER A 142 5.26 -10.18 -8.25
N THR A 143 6.07 -11.00 -8.92
CA THR A 143 5.65 -12.25 -9.57
C THR A 143 5.55 -13.39 -8.58
N GLN A 144 5.92 -13.15 -7.33
CA GLN A 144 5.92 -14.11 -6.24
C GLN A 144 5.15 -13.52 -5.05
N MET A 145 4.33 -14.31 -4.37
CA MET A 145 3.54 -13.84 -3.24
C MET A 145 3.51 -14.88 -2.12
N TYR A 146 3.29 -14.40 -0.91
CA TYR A 146 2.91 -15.25 0.21
C TYR A 146 1.38 -15.23 0.38
N LEU A 147 0.80 -16.41 0.61
CA LEU A 147 -0.61 -16.62 0.90
C LEU A 147 -0.72 -17.19 2.31
N TYR A 148 -1.60 -16.62 3.11
CA TYR A 148 -1.93 -17.16 4.43
C TYR A 148 -3.33 -17.74 4.41
N TYR A 149 -3.43 -19.05 4.52
CA TYR A 149 -4.70 -19.78 4.62
C TYR A 149 -5.19 -19.79 6.06
N THR A 150 -6.25 -19.01 6.32
CA THR A 150 -6.75 -18.79 7.69
C THR A 150 -7.39 -20.03 8.31
N ASP A 151 -8.00 -20.90 7.49
CA ASP A 151 -8.62 -22.17 7.91
C ASP A 151 -7.60 -23.19 8.46
N ARG A 152 -6.35 -23.11 7.99
CA ARG A 152 -5.27 -24.08 8.28
C ARG A 152 -4.12 -23.51 9.11
N ASP A 153 -4.09 -22.20 9.33
CA ASP A 153 -2.91 -21.48 9.90
C ASP A 153 -1.61 -21.82 9.16
N GLU A 154 -1.66 -21.76 7.82
CA GLU A 154 -0.55 -22.11 6.95
C GLU A 154 -0.15 -20.97 6.05
N VAL A 155 1.17 -20.78 5.87
CA VAL A 155 1.74 -19.84 4.90
C VAL A 155 2.28 -20.61 3.71
N TRP A 156 1.91 -20.17 2.52
CA TRP A 156 2.35 -20.73 1.26
C TRP A 156 3.02 -19.66 0.42
N ASN A 157 3.97 -20.08 -0.40
CA ASN A 157 4.53 -19.27 -1.48
C ASN A 157 3.89 -19.68 -2.80
N ILE A 158 3.58 -18.72 -3.66
CA ILE A 158 3.18 -18.94 -5.03
C ILE A 158 4.05 -18.11 -5.98
N GLY A 159 4.43 -18.70 -7.12
CA GLY A 159 5.40 -18.11 -8.03
C GLY A 159 6.86 -18.50 -7.71
N PRO A 160 7.87 -17.92 -8.41
CA PRO A 160 7.68 -16.88 -9.43
C PRO A 160 7.07 -17.43 -10.73
N TYR A 161 6.35 -16.57 -11.44
CA TYR A 161 5.81 -16.85 -12.75
C TYR A 161 6.73 -16.29 -13.87
N ASN A 162 6.26 -15.31 -14.59
CA ASN A 162 7.00 -14.62 -15.64
C ASN A 162 7.69 -13.36 -15.06
N PRO A 163 8.90 -12.97 -15.52
CA PRO A 163 9.59 -11.76 -15.06
C PRO A 163 8.78 -10.46 -15.20
N ASN A 164 7.86 -10.40 -16.17
CA ASN A 164 6.98 -9.25 -16.36
C ASN A 164 5.61 -9.42 -15.68
N HIS A 165 5.40 -10.51 -14.95
CA HIS A 165 4.19 -10.71 -14.19
C HIS A 165 4.24 -9.98 -12.84
N CYS A 166 3.12 -9.43 -12.42
CA CYS A 166 2.87 -9.02 -11.04
C CYS A 166 1.35 -9.00 -10.78
N THR A 167 0.94 -9.53 -9.64
CA THR A 167 -0.48 -9.49 -9.24
C THR A 167 -0.85 -8.07 -8.79
N ASN A 168 -2.09 -7.66 -9.07
CA ASN A 168 -2.54 -6.29 -8.86
C ASN A 168 -2.23 -5.75 -7.46
N GLY A 169 -2.57 -6.45 -6.38
CA GLY A 169 -2.31 -6.02 -5.00
C GLY A 169 -0.83 -5.76 -4.70
N THR A 170 0.10 -6.33 -5.50
CA THR A 170 1.54 -6.08 -5.36
C THR A 170 2.02 -4.85 -6.16
N MET A 171 1.18 -4.31 -7.06
CA MET A 171 1.60 -3.27 -8.00
C MET A 171 1.78 -1.90 -7.37
N ALA A 172 2.74 -1.17 -7.91
CA ALA A 172 2.78 0.28 -7.92
C ALA A 172 3.32 0.74 -9.28
N TYR A 173 2.89 1.90 -9.73
CA TYR A 173 3.24 2.40 -11.05
C TYR A 173 3.23 3.92 -11.10
N TRP A 174 3.98 4.49 -12.04
CA TRP A 174 3.87 5.89 -12.36
C TRP A 174 2.45 6.18 -12.90
N ARG A 175 1.77 7.19 -12.37
CA ARG A 175 0.41 7.53 -12.79
C ARG A 175 0.31 7.81 -14.31
N THR A 176 1.40 8.21 -14.94
CA THR A 176 1.46 8.36 -16.40
C THR A 176 1.23 7.05 -17.14
N TYR A 177 1.58 5.91 -16.56
CA TYR A 177 1.31 4.59 -17.15
C TYR A 177 -0.18 4.33 -17.31
N PHE A 178 -0.99 4.66 -16.30
CA PHE A 178 -2.45 4.52 -16.36
C PHE A 178 -3.09 5.36 -17.48
N LYS A 179 -2.50 6.46 -17.91
CA LYS A 179 -3.04 7.29 -19.00
C LYS A 179 -3.06 6.56 -20.34
N GLU A 180 -2.15 5.63 -20.54
CA GLU A 180 -1.96 4.87 -21.77
C GLU A 180 -2.47 3.43 -21.66
N HIS A 181 -2.61 2.92 -20.43
CA HIS A 181 -3.00 1.55 -20.12
C HIS A 181 -4.21 1.53 -19.20
N ARG A 182 -5.25 0.83 -19.59
CA ARG A 182 -6.49 0.74 -18.83
C ARG A 182 -6.74 -0.72 -18.45
N TYR A 183 -7.46 -0.91 -17.37
CA TYR A 183 -8.07 -2.21 -17.08
C TYR A 183 -9.24 -2.44 -18.04
N ASP A 184 -9.58 -3.69 -18.30
CA ASP A 184 -10.83 -4.04 -18.98
C ASP A 184 -12.01 -3.76 -18.01
N ASP A 185 -12.92 -2.88 -18.41
CA ASP A 185 -14.07 -2.51 -17.59
C ASP A 185 -15.01 -3.69 -17.28
N THR A 186 -14.96 -4.77 -18.06
CA THR A 186 -15.77 -5.98 -17.88
C THR A 186 -15.09 -7.05 -17.03
N ALA A 187 -13.81 -6.86 -16.70
CA ALA A 187 -13.03 -7.87 -15.96
C ALA A 187 -13.54 -7.99 -14.52
N GLU A 188 -13.95 -9.20 -14.13
CA GLU A 188 -14.32 -9.55 -12.76
C GLU A 188 -13.15 -10.17 -11.96
N LYS A 189 -12.10 -10.60 -12.65
CA LYS A 189 -10.88 -11.23 -12.12
C LYS A 189 -9.75 -11.11 -13.13
N ALA A 190 -8.49 -11.32 -12.68
CA ALA A 190 -7.27 -11.25 -13.51
C ALA A 190 -7.18 -9.96 -14.36
N GLU A 191 -7.73 -8.89 -13.83
CA GLU A 191 -7.86 -7.58 -14.48
C GLU A 191 -6.51 -6.95 -14.83
N GLU A 192 -5.46 -7.35 -14.12
CA GLU A 192 -4.10 -6.87 -14.36
C GLU A 192 -3.52 -7.32 -15.70
N ARG A 193 -4.01 -8.40 -16.30
CA ARG A 193 -3.49 -8.92 -17.57
C ARG A 193 -3.58 -7.88 -18.69
N VAL A 194 -4.75 -7.28 -18.88
CA VAL A 194 -4.96 -6.25 -19.91
C VAL A 194 -4.18 -4.99 -19.55
N PHE A 195 -4.22 -4.57 -18.29
CA PHE A 195 -3.48 -3.41 -17.78
C PHE A 195 -1.97 -3.53 -18.01
N MET A 196 -1.41 -4.73 -17.91
CA MET A 196 -0.01 -5.04 -18.15
C MET A 196 0.32 -5.38 -19.60
N ASP A 197 -0.56 -5.01 -20.53
CA ASP A 197 -0.38 -5.30 -21.97
C ASP A 197 -0.06 -6.78 -22.23
N ASN A 198 -0.86 -7.69 -21.65
CA ASN A 198 -0.63 -9.13 -21.72
C ASN A 198 0.82 -9.52 -21.31
N TRP A 199 1.32 -8.93 -20.22
CA TRP A 199 2.66 -9.16 -19.67
C TRP A 199 3.84 -8.71 -20.57
N ARG A 200 3.58 -7.83 -21.54
CA ARG A 200 4.64 -7.19 -22.32
C ARG A 200 5.29 -6.01 -21.60
N THR A 201 4.57 -5.39 -20.69
CA THR A 201 5.13 -4.32 -19.84
C THR A 201 6.19 -4.86 -18.90
N SER A 202 7.38 -4.28 -18.95
CA SER A 202 8.46 -4.63 -18.02
C SER A 202 8.11 -4.24 -16.57
N VAL A 203 8.48 -5.10 -15.62
CA VAL A 203 8.22 -4.94 -14.20
C VAL A 203 9.52 -4.93 -13.40
N LEU A 204 9.67 -3.95 -12.53
CA LEU A 204 10.72 -3.95 -11.51
C LEU A 204 10.28 -4.84 -10.36
N GLN A 205 10.78 -6.07 -10.32
CA GLN A 205 10.38 -7.05 -9.32
C GLN A 205 10.76 -6.61 -7.90
N LEU A 206 9.83 -6.78 -6.96
CA LEU A 206 9.99 -6.66 -5.51
C LEU A 206 10.01 -8.05 -4.88
N LYS A 207 10.62 -8.18 -3.72
CA LYS A 207 10.51 -9.39 -2.92
C LYS A 207 9.09 -9.52 -2.38
N PRO A 208 8.55 -10.75 -2.22
CA PRO A 208 7.18 -10.95 -1.75
C PRO A 208 6.94 -10.33 -0.37
N GLU A 209 7.91 -10.41 0.56
CA GLU A 209 7.83 -9.81 1.89
C GLU A 209 7.77 -8.29 1.90
N ASP A 210 8.21 -7.62 0.81
CA ASP A 210 8.18 -6.16 0.66
C ASP A 210 6.86 -5.66 0.06
N THR A 211 5.99 -6.57 -0.37
CA THR A 211 4.74 -6.23 -1.07
C THR A 211 3.51 -6.44 -0.21
N MET A 212 3.11 -7.68 -0.02
CA MET A 212 1.90 -8.03 0.72
C MET A 212 1.94 -9.49 1.20
N LEU A 213 1.08 -9.81 2.18
CA LEU A 213 0.66 -11.17 2.47
C LEU A 213 -0.81 -11.29 2.10
N VAL A 214 -1.11 -12.11 1.13
CA VAL A 214 -2.49 -12.38 0.71
C VAL A 214 -3.19 -13.20 1.79
N ILE A 215 -4.35 -12.74 2.25
CA ILE A 215 -5.15 -13.42 3.27
C ILE A 215 -6.24 -14.23 2.59
N CYS A 216 -6.12 -15.55 2.68
CA CYS A 216 -7.10 -16.48 2.13
C CYS A 216 -8.18 -16.74 3.19
N HIS A 217 -9.32 -16.09 3.04
CA HIS A 217 -10.47 -16.16 3.94
C HIS A 217 -11.77 -16.38 3.14
N SER A 218 -12.84 -16.76 3.81
CA SER A 218 -14.11 -17.17 3.20
C SER A 218 -14.79 -16.07 2.35
N LYS A 219 -14.49 -14.79 2.61
CA LYS A 219 -15.08 -13.65 1.87
C LYS A 219 -14.22 -13.16 0.70
N ASN A 220 -13.15 -13.88 0.31
CA ASN A 220 -12.40 -13.54 -0.89
C ASN A 220 -13.30 -13.67 -2.13
N THR A 221 -13.15 -12.78 -3.11
CA THR A 221 -13.87 -12.87 -4.40
C THR A 221 -13.52 -14.17 -5.14
N PHE A 222 -12.28 -14.63 -5.02
CA PHE A 222 -11.80 -15.91 -5.53
C PHE A 222 -11.34 -16.79 -4.35
N ASP A 223 -11.97 -17.96 -4.18
CA ASP A 223 -11.58 -18.93 -3.16
C ASP A 223 -10.24 -19.58 -3.51
N LYS A 224 -9.19 -19.10 -2.86
CA LYS A 224 -7.81 -19.56 -3.12
C LYS A 224 -7.54 -20.99 -2.63
N ARG A 225 -8.48 -21.63 -1.88
CA ARG A 225 -8.32 -23.03 -1.45
C ARG A 225 -8.23 -23.99 -2.62
N VAL A 226 -8.91 -23.67 -3.75
CA VAL A 226 -8.82 -24.45 -4.99
C VAL A 226 -7.40 -24.56 -5.56
N LEU A 227 -6.53 -23.59 -5.25
CA LEU A 227 -5.12 -23.64 -5.66
C LEU A 227 -4.35 -24.76 -4.95
N LEU A 228 -4.83 -25.24 -3.79
CA LEU A 228 -4.22 -26.32 -3.02
C LEU A 228 -4.67 -27.72 -3.49
N GLU A 229 -5.79 -27.80 -4.20
CA GLU A 229 -6.37 -29.08 -4.64
C GLU A 229 -5.64 -29.69 -5.83
N ARG A 230 -4.89 -28.88 -6.55
CA ARG A 230 -4.14 -29.29 -7.75
C ARG A 230 -2.64 -29.23 -7.51
N SER A 231 -1.91 -30.17 -8.13
CA SER A 231 -0.46 -30.10 -8.18
C SER A 231 -0.04 -28.85 -8.95
N ASN A 232 0.33 -27.80 -8.23
CA ASN A 232 0.85 -26.56 -8.79
C ASN A 232 2.35 -26.47 -8.44
N PRO A 233 3.25 -26.66 -9.43
CA PRO A 233 4.69 -26.68 -9.17
C PRO A 233 5.24 -25.34 -8.66
N THR A 234 4.49 -24.24 -8.87
CA THR A 234 4.88 -22.91 -8.37
C THR A 234 4.41 -22.66 -6.93
N MET A 235 3.63 -23.55 -6.35
CA MET A 235 3.16 -23.43 -4.96
C MET A 235 4.00 -24.28 -4.01
N LYS A 236 4.43 -23.66 -2.91
CA LYS A 236 5.22 -24.34 -1.87
C LYS A 236 4.78 -23.88 -0.49
N LYS A 237 4.44 -24.84 0.37
CA LYS A 237 4.20 -24.59 1.79
C LYS A 237 5.48 -24.13 2.47
N LEU A 238 5.41 -23.06 3.25
CA LEU A 238 6.52 -22.53 4.02
C LEU A 238 6.47 -23.02 5.47
N SER A 239 7.64 -23.27 6.06
CA SER A 239 7.78 -23.65 7.47
C SER A 239 7.78 -22.45 8.41
N ILE A 240 7.10 -21.35 8.03
CA ILE A 240 6.99 -20.13 8.84
C ILE A 240 5.56 -19.94 9.30
N LYS A 241 5.39 -19.31 10.45
CA LYS A 241 4.08 -18.88 10.95
C LYS A 241 3.77 -17.46 10.47
N MET A 242 2.49 -17.17 10.27
CA MET A 242 2.00 -15.85 9.83
C MET A 242 2.56 -14.71 10.71
N ARG A 243 2.66 -14.90 12.04
CA ARG A 243 3.24 -13.92 12.97
C ARG A 243 4.71 -13.57 12.71
N ARG A 244 5.42 -14.34 11.89
CA ARG A 244 6.77 -13.96 11.44
C ARG A 244 6.71 -12.84 10.40
N LEU A 245 5.67 -12.81 9.59
CA LEU A 245 5.40 -11.78 8.58
C LEU A 245 4.64 -10.59 9.18
N VAL A 246 3.57 -10.86 9.92
CA VAL A 246 2.73 -9.85 10.57
C VAL A 246 3.18 -9.66 12.01
N LYS A 247 3.96 -8.60 12.27
CA LYS A 247 4.55 -8.32 13.59
C LYS A 247 3.58 -7.65 14.56
N ASP A 248 2.67 -6.83 14.04
CA ASP A 248 1.65 -6.19 14.86
C ASP A 248 0.70 -7.26 15.43
N LYS A 249 0.61 -7.30 16.77
CA LYS A 249 -0.17 -8.32 17.46
C LYS A 249 -1.65 -8.20 17.14
N LYS A 250 -2.19 -6.98 17.07
CA LYS A 250 -3.61 -6.74 16.83
C LYS A 250 -4.03 -7.18 15.44
N ILE A 251 -3.21 -6.85 14.42
CA ILE A 251 -3.42 -7.27 13.04
C ILE A 251 -3.31 -8.80 12.94
N ALA A 252 -2.29 -9.39 13.55
CA ALA A 252 -2.10 -10.83 13.51
C ALA A 252 -3.24 -11.58 14.21
N ASP A 253 -3.71 -11.10 15.38
CA ASP A 253 -4.83 -11.70 16.10
C ASP A 253 -6.14 -11.62 15.29
N PHE A 254 -6.36 -10.51 14.57
CA PHE A 254 -7.50 -10.37 13.68
C PHE A 254 -7.48 -11.44 12.58
N TYR A 255 -6.37 -11.59 11.86
CA TYR A 255 -6.28 -12.59 10.79
C TYR A 255 -6.39 -14.03 11.30
N LEU A 256 -5.87 -14.32 12.49
CA LEU A 256 -6.06 -15.62 13.14
C LEU A 256 -7.52 -15.89 13.51
N SER A 257 -8.30 -14.86 13.82
CA SER A 257 -9.73 -15.01 14.15
C SER A 257 -10.61 -15.35 12.95
N LEU A 258 -10.11 -15.15 11.71
CA LEU A 258 -10.88 -15.42 10.49
C LEU A 258 -11.08 -16.93 10.20
N LYS A 259 -10.37 -17.81 10.90
CA LYS A 259 -10.49 -19.27 10.72
C LYS A 259 -11.91 -19.79 10.93
N ASP A 260 -12.69 -19.15 11.79
CA ASP A 260 -14.03 -19.59 12.13
C ASP A 260 -15.08 -19.16 11.09
N ASP A 261 -14.74 -18.19 10.22
CA ASP A 261 -15.66 -17.73 9.18
C ASP A 261 -15.91 -18.85 8.12
N PHE A 262 -14.91 -19.68 7.81
CA PHE A 262 -15.07 -20.82 6.89
C PHE A 262 -16.05 -21.87 7.39
N LYS A 263 -16.08 -22.15 8.67
CA LYS A 263 -16.99 -23.17 9.27
C LYS A 263 -18.47 -22.81 9.06
N ALA A 264 -18.79 -21.54 9.06
CA ALA A 264 -20.13 -21.04 8.83
C ALA A 264 -20.58 -21.19 7.37
N GLU A 265 -19.66 -21.07 6.42
CA GLU A 265 -19.93 -21.15 4.97
C GLU A 265 -19.95 -22.58 4.44
N ASP A 266 -19.03 -23.43 4.89
CA ASP A 266 -19.03 -24.85 4.51
C ASP A 266 -20.34 -25.54 4.93
N ALA A 267 -20.98 -25.05 6.02
CA ALA A 267 -22.31 -25.50 6.44
C ALA A 267 -23.46 -25.04 5.52
N SER A 268 -23.25 -23.99 4.68
CA SER A 268 -24.27 -23.45 3.76
C SER A 268 -24.30 -24.10 2.36
N GLY A 269 -23.32 -24.92 2.02
CA GLY A 269 -23.30 -25.73 0.79
C GLY A 269 -23.12 -24.95 -0.52
N SER A 270 -22.61 -23.72 -0.47
CA SER A 270 -22.36 -22.92 -1.68
C SER A 270 -21.09 -23.38 -2.41
N THR A 271 -21.26 -24.06 -3.53
CA THR A 271 -20.16 -24.47 -4.41
C THR A 271 -19.99 -23.43 -5.52
N ILE A 272 -18.86 -22.73 -5.56
CA ILE A 272 -18.51 -21.84 -6.66
C ILE A 272 -17.86 -22.68 -7.77
N ALA A 273 -18.40 -22.61 -9.00
CA ALA A 273 -17.81 -23.26 -10.16
C ALA A 273 -16.62 -22.45 -10.69
N TYR A 274 -15.46 -23.08 -10.85
CA TYR A 274 -14.24 -22.47 -11.39
C TYR A 274 -13.92 -22.99 -12.79
N THR A 275 -13.42 -22.12 -13.66
CA THR A 275 -12.92 -22.50 -14.99
C THR A 275 -11.49 -23.05 -14.92
N ALA A 276 -11.04 -23.73 -16.00
CA ALA A 276 -9.66 -24.22 -16.07
C ALA A 276 -8.63 -23.07 -15.97
N GLU A 277 -8.95 -21.87 -16.48
CA GLU A 277 -8.11 -20.68 -16.37
C GLU A 277 -8.04 -20.16 -14.93
N ASP A 278 -9.12 -20.21 -14.18
CA ASP A 278 -9.14 -19.85 -12.76
C ASP A 278 -8.20 -20.72 -11.94
N LEU A 279 -8.05 -21.97 -12.35
CA LEU A 279 -7.32 -22.99 -11.61
C LEU A 279 -5.85 -23.12 -12.02
N ASN A 280 -5.45 -22.51 -13.13
CA ASN A 280 -4.07 -22.55 -13.61
C ASN A 280 -3.61 -21.18 -14.08
N PRO A 281 -3.03 -20.36 -13.19
CA PRO A 281 -2.45 -19.06 -13.57
C PRO A 281 -1.40 -19.17 -14.70
N ALA A 282 -0.75 -20.34 -14.87
CA ALA A 282 0.21 -20.55 -15.97
C ALA A 282 -0.49 -20.56 -17.34
N LEU A 283 -1.78 -20.96 -17.44
CA LEU A 283 -2.54 -20.88 -18.70
C LEU A 283 -2.87 -19.44 -19.12
N GLN A 284 -2.82 -18.49 -18.20
CA GLN A 284 -2.94 -17.07 -18.53
C GLN A 284 -1.74 -16.55 -19.36
N PHE A 285 -0.67 -17.34 -19.47
CA PHE A 285 0.55 -16.99 -20.21
C PHE A 285 0.67 -17.68 -21.57
N THR A 286 -0.23 -18.59 -21.92
CA THR A 286 -0.23 -19.23 -23.25
C THR A 286 -0.97 -18.33 -24.24
N ASP A 287 -0.21 -17.45 -24.87
CA ASP A 287 -0.68 -16.81 -26.10
C ASP A 287 -0.59 -17.82 -27.24
N SER A 288 -1.62 -17.92 -28.07
CA SER A 288 -1.75 -18.87 -29.20
C SER A 288 -0.88 -18.50 -30.41
N SER A 289 0.26 -17.85 -30.22
CA SER A 289 1.29 -17.66 -31.24
C SER A 289 2.55 -18.40 -30.79
N ALA A 290 2.72 -19.62 -31.29
CA ALA A 290 3.96 -20.38 -31.19
C ALA A 290 5.09 -19.62 -31.93
N ALA A 291 5.73 -18.68 -31.24
CA ALA A 291 7.02 -18.17 -31.64
C ALA A 291 8.08 -19.12 -31.05
N THR A 292 8.81 -19.77 -31.95
CA THR A 292 9.94 -20.65 -31.69
C THR A 292 10.88 -19.98 -30.68
N VAL A 293 10.97 -20.54 -29.48
CA VAL A 293 11.93 -20.12 -28.46
C VAL A 293 13.32 -20.56 -28.92
N THR A 294 14.08 -19.65 -29.47
CA THR A 294 15.52 -19.83 -29.59
C THR A 294 16.08 -19.71 -28.16
N GLU A 295 16.74 -20.75 -27.72
CA GLU A 295 17.43 -20.83 -26.44
C GLU A 295 18.44 -19.67 -26.32
N LEU A 296 18.06 -18.62 -25.63
CA LEU A 296 18.98 -17.57 -25.20
C LEU A 296 19.62 -18.03 -23.89
N THR A 297 20.85 -18.52 -23.98
CA THR A 297 21.74 -18.68 -22.84
C THR A 297 21.88 -17.35 -22.12
N ILE A 298 21.29 -17.24 -20.93
CA ILE A 298 21.43 -16.10 -20.05
C ILE A 298 22.83 -16.19 -19.43
N PRO A 299 23.72 -15.20 -19.64
CA PRO A 299 24.96 -15.17 -18.89
C PRO A 299 24.60 -14.97 -17.40
N GLU A 300 25.24 -15.74 -16.54
CA GLU A 300 25.17 -15.60 -15.09
C GLU A 300 25.45 -14.14 -14.71
N LEU A 301 24.41 -13.42 -14.34
CA LEU A 301 24.55 -12.09 -13.74
C LEU A 301 25.08 -12.30 -12.32
N THR A 302 26.40 -12.24 -12.19
CA THR A 302 27.04 -11.96 -10.92
C THR A 302 26.46 -10.64 -10.41
N THR A 303 25.72 -10.70 -9.32
CA THR A 303 25.26 -9.51 -8.59
C THR A 303 26.50 -8.72 -8.17
N PRO A 304 26.69 -7.47 -8.65
CA PRO A 304 27.68 -6.63 -8.03
C PRO A 304 27.22 -6.37 -6.59
N GLU A 305 28.07 -6.70 -5.63
CA GLU A 305 27.93 -6.22 -4.26
C GLU A 305 27.87 -4.69 -4.33
N LEU A 306 26.69 -4.15 -4.06
CA LEU A 306 26.51 -2.73 -3.85
C LEU A 306 27.19 -2.38 -2.53
N THR A 307 28.47 -2.07 -2.60
CA THR A 307 29.14 -1.31 -1.55
C THR A 307 28.47 0.06 -1.49
N ILE A 308 27.69 0.26 -0.45
CA ILE A 308 27.16 1.57 -0.08
C ILE A 308 28.40 2.41 0.28
N PRO A 309 28.70 3.51 -0.43
CA PRO A 309 29.76 4.39 0.03
C PRO A 309 29.35 4.93 1.40
N GLU A 310 30.23 4.75 2.36
CA GLU A 310 30.13 5.34 3.69
C GLU A 310 30.00 6.87 3.51
N LEU A 311 28.83 7.39 3.82
CA LEU A 311 28.59 8.82 3.86
C LEU A 311 29.40 9.36 5.04
N THR A 312 30.57 9.87 4.76
CA THR A 312 31.30 10.74 5.70
C THR A 312 30.43 11.95 5.95
N ILE A 313 29.87 12.00 7.15
CA ILE A 313 29.20 13.19 7.69
C ILE A 313 30.29 14.23 7.90
N PRO A 314 30.27 15.38 7.23
CA PRO A 314 31.19 16.47 7.56
C PRO A 314 30.94 16.87 9.01
N GLU A 315 32.02 16.93 9.81
CA GLU A 315 31.98 17.48 11.17
C GLU A 315 31.40 18.90 11.12
N LEU A 316 30.34 19.10 11.89
CA LEU A 316 29.79 20.42 12.14
C LEU A 316 30.87 21.29 12.79
N PRO A 317 31.09 22.53 12.31
CA PRO A 317 31.97 23.46 13.00
C PRO A 317 31.45 23.66 14.42
N THR A 318 32.33 23.54 15.39
CA THR A 318 32.09 23.86 16.81
C THR A 318 31.68 25.32 16.91
N GLU A 319 30.37 25.56 17.10
CA GLU A 319 29.90 26.90 17.45
C GLU A 319 30.48 27.29 18.79
N THR A 320 31.30 28.34 18.77
CA THR A 320 31.69 29.08 19.95
C THR A 320 30.43 29.74 20.52
N THR A 321 30.12 29.40 21.75
CA THR A 321 29.05 29.99 22.54
C THR A 321 29.19 31.51 22.56
N PRO A 322 28.20 32.31 22.14
CA PRO A 322 28.23 33.74 22.37
C PRO A 322 27.96 34.02 23.86
N GLU A 323 28.81 34.83 24.44
CA GLU A 323 28.67 35.41 25.78
C GLU A 323 27.34 36.16 25.88
N LEU A 324 26.51 35.79 26.86
CA LEU A 324 25.27 36.48 27.19
C LEU A 324 25.60 37.85 27.79
N VAL A 325 25.47 38.89 26.98
CA VAL A 325 25.38 40.28 27.47
C VAL A 325 23.98 40.48 28.04
N MET A 326 23.88 40.61 29.36
CA MET A 326 22.63 40.98 30.05
C MET A 326 22.40 42.46 29.85
N GLU A 327 21.45 42.85 29.01
CA GLU A 327 20.87 44.20 29.01
C GLU A 327 19.83 44.27 30.12
N GLU A 328 20.07 45.23 31.04
CA GLU A 328 19.12 45.57 32.11
C GLU A 328 17.88 46.24 31.51
N LEU A 329 16.72 45.69 31.83
CA LEU A 329 15.41 46.27 31.49
C LEU A 329 15.16 47.49 32.40
N PRO A 330 14.64 48.63 31.87
CA PRO A 330 14.32 49.81 32.67
C PRO A 330 13.08 49.59 33.55
N ASP A 331 13.16 50.18 34.76
CA ASP A 331 12.18 50.19 35.84
C ASP A 331 10.81 50.77 35.40
N PRO A 332 9.68 50.12 35.68
CA PRO A 332 8.35 50.57 35.27
C PRO A 332 7.68 51.58 36.19
N SER A 333 8.44 52.45 36.90
CA SER A 333 7.88 53.45 37.80
C SER A 333 8.12 54.91 37.36
N SER A 334 7.65 55.29 36.18
CA SER A 334 7.45 56.71 35.89
C SER A 334 6.29 56.94 34.91
N ASN A 335 5.09 56.88 35.48
CA ASN A 335 3.89 57.31 34.79
C ASN A 335 3.52 58.72 35.22
N THR A 336 3.70 59.67 34.35
CA THR A 336 3.13 61.02 34.49
C THR A 336 2.19 61.28 33.33
N LEU A 337 0.93 61.38 33.69
CA LEU A 337 -0.18 61.91 32.92
C LEU A 337 0.10 63.26 32.25
N ARG A 338 -0.19 63.34 30.95
CA ARG A 338 -0.65 64.64 30.37
C ARG A 338 -1.90 64.36 29.51
N HIS A 339 -2.98 64.99 30.01
CA HIS A 339 -4.16 65.34 29.24
C HIS A 339 -3.77 66.32 28.11
N ASN A 340 -4.34 66.15 26.95
CA ASN A 340 -4.89 67.25 26.19
C ASN A 340 -5.99 66.84 25.24
N GLU A 341 -6.99 67.61 25.34
CA GLU A 341 -8.29 67.74 24.76
C GLU A 341 -8.32 68.09 23.27
N SER A 342 -9.56 67.86 22.75
CA SER A 342 -10.33 68.59 21.72
C SER A 342 -10.16 68.13 20.26
N GLU A 343 -11.14 67.47 19.81
CA GLU A 343 -12.24 67.72 18.82
C GLU A 343 -12.00 68.85 17.75
N PRO A 344 -12.91 68.95 16.74
CA PRO A 344 -13.36 68.03 15.69
C PRO A 344 -13.27 68.66 14.28
N LEU A 345 -13.40 67.88 13.25
CA LEU A 345 -14.28 68.15 12.09
C LEU A 345 -14.25 66.87 11.18
#